data_83dd28ced4428ca110ffd21895e6f0ea
#
_entry.id   83dd28ced4428ca110ffd21895e6f0ea
#
_cell.length_a   1.000
_cell.length_b   1.000
_cell.length_c   1.000
_cell.angle_alpha   90.00
_cell.angle_beta   90.00
_cell.angle_gamma   90.00
#
_symmetry.space_group_name_H-M   'P 1'
#
loop_
_entity.id
_entity.type
_entity.pdbx_description
1 polymer ?
#
loop_
_entity_poly.entity_id
_entity_poly.type
_entity_poly.pdbx_seq_one_letter_code
_entity_poly.pdbx_strand_id
1 'polypeptide(L)'
;MYQNNFLCTSYTSKLKTSEALVGVFSQLFEDFKNPTIYPTIHSNLPAIKGVYYAKGPGSFTSLKLTHVFLHTLALIHNFELYSTTGFDFNDNTPILAYANKYFVSKERESLSDFKDLKIAPKDFMLPSFLEKDKFTQLNTPFYILPPI
;
A
#
# COMPACT_ATOMS: atom_id res chain seq x y z
N MET A 1 10.43 0.91 3.01
CA MET A 1 10.74 2.23 3.63
C MET A 1 11.59 3.06 2.68
N TYR A 2 11.31 4.34 2.59
CA TYR A 2 12.04 5.29 1.73
C TYR A 2 12.71 6.36 2.58
N GLN A 3 13.93 6.73 2.19
CA GLN A 3 14.67 7.87 2.72
C GLN A 3 15.08 8.75 1.54
N ASN A 4 14.80 10.05 1.60
CA ASN A 4 15.05 10.99 0.50
C ASN A 4 14.44 10.49 -0.83
N ASN A 5 13.25 9.88 -0.78
CA ASN A 5 12.51 9.27 -1.89
C ASN A 5 13.16 8.02 -2.52
N PHE A 6 14.27 7.52 -2.00
CA PHE A 6 14.87 6.26 -2.45
C PHE A 6 14.51 5.09 -1.55
N LEU A 7 14.21 3.94 -2.14
CA LEU A 7 13.91 2.71 -1.41
C LEU A 7 15.17 2.22 -0.68
N CYS A 8 15.09 2.07 0.64
CA CYS A 8 16.20 1.58 1.46
C CYS A 8 15.92 0.24 2.14
N THR A 9 14.67 -0.09 2.43
CA THR A 9 14.27 -1.35 3.06
C THR A 9 12.88 -1.75 2.61
N SER A 10 12.64 -3.05 2.45
CA SER A 10 11.33 -3.61 2.13
C SER A 10 10.97 -4.77 3.04
N TYR A 11 9.67 -4.94 3.27
CA TYR A 11 9.09 -6.04 4.03
C TYR A 11 8.03 -6.71 3.18
N THR A 12 7.95 -8.04 3.26
CA THR A 12 6.96 -8.81 2.52
C THR A 12 6.23 -9.74 3.46
N SER A 13 4.93 -9.90 3.26
CA SER A 13 4.10 -10.84 4.00
C SER A 13 3.19 -11.60 3.06
N LYS A 14 3.01 -12.90 3.31
CA LYS A 14 2.05 -13.76 2.64
C LYS A 14 0.76 -13.96 3.45
N LEU A 15 0.65 -13.29 4.57
CA LEU A 15 -0.50 -13.36 5.46
C LEU A 15 -1.68 -12.54 4.92
N LYS A 16 -2.85 -12.75 5.50
CA LYS A 16 -4.02 -11.92 5.21
C LYS A 16 -3.79 -10.48 5.64
N THR A 17 -4.49 -9.54 5.03
CA THR A 17 -4.29 -8.10 5.21
C THR A 17 -4.18 -7.67 6.68
N SER A 18 -5.07 -8.13 7.55
CA SER A 18 -5.07 -7.76 8.97
C SER A 18 -3.79 -8.19 9.70
N GLU A 19 -3.36 -9.42 9.47
CA GLU A 19 -2.15 -9.97 10.09
C GLU A 19 -0.88 -9.39 9.45
N ALA A 20 -0.90 -9.19 8.13
CA ALA A 20 0.20 -8.60 7.39
C ALA A 20 0.49 -7.17 7.81
N LEU A 21 -0.54 -6.33 7.97
CA LEU A 21 -0.38 -4.95 8.41
C LEU A 21 0.24 -4.87 9.81
N VAL A 22 -0.30 -5.61 10.76
CA VAL A 22 0.23 -5.64 12.13
C VAL A 22 1.67 -6.16 12.13
N GLY A 23 1.95 -7.26 11.44
CA GLY A 23 3.27 -7.88 11.40
C GLY A 23 4.33 -6.96 10.77
N VAL A 24 4.03 -6.36 9.64
CA VAL A 24 4.97 -5.46 8.93
C VAL A 24 5.27 -4.21 9.76
N PHE A 25 4.26 -3.56 10.30
CA PHE A 25 4.49 -2.36 11.13
C PHE A 25 5.18 -2.68 12.46
N SER A 26 4.87 -3.82 13.09
CA SER A 26 5.57 -4.26 14.29
C SER A 26 7.06 -4.49 14.01
N GLN A 27 7.39 -5.16 12.90
CA GLN A 27 8.77 -5.37 12.49
C GLN A 27 9.49 -4.05 12.20
N LEU A 28 8.84 -3.15 11.49
CA LEU A 28 9.38 -1.82 11.20
C LEU A 28 9.72 -1.05 12.47
N PHE A 29 8.80 -1.02 13.45
CA PHE A 29 9.04 -0.32 14.72
C PHE A 29 10.13 -0.98 15.57
N GLU A 30 10.25 -2.31 15.56
CA GLU A 30 11.35 -3.01 16.22
C GLU A 30 12.69 -2.69 15.55
N ASP A 31 12.74 -2.68 14.22
CA ASP A 31 13.94 -2.37 13.47
C ASP A 31 14.42 -0.94 13.76
N PHE A 32 13.51 0.01 13.95
CA PHE A 32 13.86 1.38 14.33
C PHE A 32 14.58 1.49 15.68
N LYS A 33 14.31 0.57 16.59
CA LYS A 33 14.98 0.52 17.89
C LYS A 33 16.39 -0.10 17.81
N ASN A 34 16.73 -0.73 16.68
CA ASN A 34 17.98 -1.43 16.52
C ASN A 34 19.08 -0.51 15.98
N PRO A 35 20.10 -0.14 16.79
CA PRO A 35 21.16 0.77 16.37
C PRO A 35 22.08 0.18 15.28
N THR A 36 22.09 -1.14 15.10
CA THR A 36 22.84 -1.79 14.03
C THR A 36 22.22 -1.55 12.66
N ILE A 37 20.87 -1.51 12.60
CA ILE A 37 20.13 -1.30 11.37
C ILE A 37 20.03 0.22 11.07
N TYR A 38 19.81 1.03 12.10
CA TYR A 38 19.67 2.48 11.99
C TYR A 38 20.59 3.21 12.98
N PRO A 39 21.90 3.26 12.71
CA PRO A 39 22.90 3.82 13.66
C PRO A 39 22.78 5.31 13.92
N THR A 40 22.12 6.06 13.04
CA THR A 40 21.96 7.51 13.17
C THR A 40 20.73 7.94 13.98
N ILE A 41 19.93 6.96 14.44
CA ILE A 41 18.72 7.21 15.18
C ILE A 41 19.00 7.10 16.67
N HIS A 42 19.54 8.17 17.23
CA HIS A 42 19.74 8.27 18.67
C HIS A 42 18.45 8.77 19.35
N SER A 43 17.95 7.98 20.30
CA SER A 43 17.01 8.30 21.38
C SER A 43 15.55 8.67 21.05
N ASN A 44 15.21 9.07 19.84
CA ASN A 44 13.82 9.24 19.41
C ASN A 44 13.58 8.38 18.18
N LEU A 45 12.52 7.55 18.18
CA LEU A 45 12.06 6.85 16.99
C LEU A 45 12.08 7.82 15.80
N PRO A 46 12.66 7.43 14.64
CA PRO A 46 12.62 8.30 13.49
C PRO A 46 11.17 8.64 13.25
N ALA A 47 10.86 9.91 13.20
CA ALA A 47 9.52 10.34 12.92
C ALA A 47 9.17 9.86 11.51
N ILE A 48 8.27 8.90 11.39
CA ILE A 48 7.63 8.61 10.11
C ILE A 48 6.90 9.90 9.73
N LYS A 49 7.28 10.51 8.62
CA LYS A 49 6.67 11.74 8.14
C LYS A 49 5.39 11.48 7.39
N GLY A 50 5.36 10.40 6.62
CA GLY A 50 4.21 10.05 5.82
C GLY A 50 4.21 8.58 5.43
N VAL A 51 3.01 8.05 5.23
CA VAL A 51 2.78 6.72 4.69
C VAL A 51 2.08 6.85 3.35
N TYR A 52 2.66 6.22 2.34
CA TYR A 52 2.18 6.21 0.96
C TYR A 52 1.66 4.82 0.65
N TYR A 53 0.40 4.69 0.25
CA TYR A 53 -0.22 3.38 0.09
C TYR A 53 -1.20 3.30 -1.08
N ALA A 54 -1.52 2.06 -1.47
CA ALA A 54 -2.56 1.78 -2.45
C ALA A 54 -3.92 1.70 -1.75
N LYS A 55 -4.86 2.55 -2.15
CA LYS A 55 -6.24 2.60 -1.62
C LYS A 55 -7.24 1.69 -2.36
N GLY A 56 -6.74 0.80 -3.18
CA GLY A 56 -7.53 -0.13 -4.00
C GLY A 56 -7.26 0.03 -5.49
N PRO A 57 -8.00 -0.67 -6.33
CA PRO A 57 -9.12 -1.55 -6.01
C PRO A 57 -8.71 -2.86 -5.34
N GLY A 58 -9.66 -3.49 -4.66
CA GLY A 58 -9.46 -4.75 -3.95
C GLY A 58 -10.71 -5.22 -3.23
N SER A 59 -10.58 -6.21 -2.34
CA SER A 59 -11.72 -6.68 -1.54
C SER A 59 -12.17 -5.59 -0.58
N PHE A 60 -13.47 -5.46 -0.40
CA PHE A 60 -14.07 -4.46 0.49
C PHE A 60 -13.49 -4.54 1.91
N THR A 61 -13.43 -5.73 2.48
CA THR A 61 -12.93 -5.96 3.84
C THR A 61 -11.47 -5.56 3.98
N SER A 62 -10.59 -5.95 3.03
CA SER A 62 -9.17 -5.60 3.07
C SER A 62 -8.95 -4.09 2.97
N LEU A 63 -9.68 -3.42 2.09
CA LEU A 63 -9.58 -1.97 1.93
C LEU A 63 -10.05 -1.24 3.18
N LYS A 64 -11.15 -1.66 3.78
CA LYS A 64 -11.67 -1.08 5.02
C LYS A 64 -10.72 -1.28 6.20
N LEU A 65 -10.16 -2.48 6.35
CA LEU A 65 -9.18 -2.78 7.39
C LEU A 65 -7.91 -1.92 7.23
N THR A 66 -7.39 -1.82 6.02
CA THR A 66 -6.22 -0.98 5.73
C THR A 66 -6.50 0.49 6.06
N HIS A 67 -7.66 0.99 5.65
CA HIS A 67 -8.07 2.37 5.92
C HIS A 67 -8.11 2.65 7.43
N VAL A 68 -8.84 1.83 8.19
CA VAL A 68 -8.96 2.02 9.65
C VAL A 68 -7.59 1.89 10.34
N PHE A 69 -6.80 0.89 9.98
CA PHE A 69 -5.48 0.64 10.57
C PHE A 69 -4.53 1.82 10.35
N LEU A 70 -4.39 2.29 9.11
CA LEU A 70 -3.47 3.37 8.78
C LEU A 70 -3.90 4.70 9.40
N HIS A 71 -5.21 5.00 9.41
CA HIS A 71 -5.71 6.22 10.05
C HIS A 71 -5.51 6.19 11.57
N THR A 72 -5.68 5.04 12.20
CA THR A 72 -5.40 4.87 13.64
C THR A 72 -3.92 5.08 13.94
N LEU A 73 -3.01 4.47 13.17
CA LEU A 73 -1.58 4.68 13.33
C LEU A 73 -1.16 6.13 13.08
N ALA A 74 -1.74 6.77 12.08
CA ALA A 74 -1.46 8.16 11.77
C ALA A 74 -1.83 9.09 12.93
N LEU A 75 -2.94 8.83 13.61
CA LEU A 75 -3.34 9.57 14.81
C LEU A 75 -2.39 9.33 15.99
N ILE A 76 -1.95 8.08 16.20
CA ILE A 76 -1.06 7.72 17.32
C ILE A 76 0.35 8.30 17.11
N HIS A 77 0.88 8.21 15.89
CA HIS A 77 2.26 8.57 15.57
C HIS A 77 2.43 9.92 14.87
N ASN A 78 1.34 10.63 14.64
CA ASN A 78 1.31 11.95 14.03
C ASN A 78 2.03 12.03 12.68
N PHE A 79 1.69 11.13 11.75
CA PHE A 79 2.18 11.18 10.38
C PHE A 79 1.04 11.42 9.37
N GLU A 80 1.41 11.88 8.19
CA GLU A 80 0.47 12.12 7.10
C GLU A 80 0.22 10.85 6.27
N LEU A 81 -0.98 10.75 5.69
CA LEU A 81 -1.36 9.65 4.80
C LEU A 81 -1.53 10.17 3.37
N TYR A 82 -0.90 9.47 2.44
CA TYR A 82 -1.00 9.74 1.01
C TYR A 82 -1.33 8.45 0.27
N SER A 83 -2.25 8.51 -0.66
CA SER A 83 -2.68 7.32 -1.38
C SER A 83 -2.82 7.53 -2.88
N THR A 84 -2.68 6.44 -3.59
CA THR A 84 -3.01 6.31 -5.00
C THR A 84 -3.67 4.96 -5.24
N THR A 85 -3.99 4.62 -6.49
CA THR A 85 -4.53 3.30 -6.81
C THR A 85 -3.42 2.26 -6.96
N GLY A 86 -3.78 0.97 -6.82
CA GLY A 86 -2.84 -0.13 -7.03
C GLY A 86 -2.24 -0.19 -8.44
N PHE A 87 -2.88 0.43 -9.42
CA PHE A 87 -2.37 0.50 -10.79
C PHE A 87 -1.03 1.23 -10.91
N ASP A 88 -0.73 2.16 -10.01
CA ASP A 88 0.57 2.83 -9.97
C ASP A 88 1.69 1.94 -9.43
N PHE A 89 1.38 0.76 -8.90
CA PHE A 89 2.35 -0.21 -8.40
C PHE A 89 2.54 -1.43 -9.30
N ASN A 90 1.83 -1.53 -10.43
CA ASN A 90 1.94 -2.65 -11.36
C ASN A 90 1.98 -2.23 -12.83
N ASP A 91 2.56 -1.09 -13.13
CA ASP A 91 2.66 -0.52 -14.48
C ASP A 91 1.30 -0.34 -15.16
N ASN A 92 0.26 0.00 -14.41
CA ASN A 92 -1.09 0.20 -14.92
C ASN A 92 -1.69 -1.02 -15.64
N THR A 93 -1.30 -2.22 -15.23
CA THR A 93 -1.84 -3.48 -15.76
C THR A 93 -3.07 -3.94 -14.98
N PRO A 94 -3.89 -4.88 -15.49
CA PRO A 94 -5.05 -5.39 -14.78
C PRO A 94 -4.71 -5.96 -13.40
N ILE A 95 -5.60 -5.77 -12.43
CA ILE A 95 -5.46 -6.25 -11.05
C ILE A 95 -6.50 -7.34 -10.81
N LEU A 96 -6.08 -8.50 -10.31
CA LEU A 96 -6.99 -9.61 -9.98
C LEU A 96 -8.03 -9.17 -8.93
N ALA A 97 -9.30 -9.33 -9.26
CA ALA A 97 -10.42 -9.08 -8.35
C ALA A 97 -10.83 -10.36 -7.61
N TYR A 98 -11.34 -11.34 -8.36
CA TYR A 98 -11.70 -12.67 -7.85
C TYR A 98 -11.82 -13.65 -9.02
N ALA A 99 -11.59 -14.93 -8.77
CA ALA A 99 -11.60 -15.98 -9.79
C ALA A 99 -10.80 -15.55 -11.05
N ASN A 100 -11.46 -15.37 -12.18
CA ASN A 100 -10.86 -14.89 -13.43
C ASN A 100 -11.28 -13.46 -13.81
N LYS A 101 -11.81 -12.71 -12.86
CA LYS A 101 -12.21 -11.30 -13.04
C LYS A 101 -11.10 -10.35 -12.61
N TYR A 102 -10.89 -9.31 -13.40
CA TYR A 102 -9.84 -8.32 -13.21
C TYR A 102 -10.39 -6.91 -13.25
N PHE A 103 -9.88 -6.05 -12.38
CA PHE A 103 -10.02 -4.60 -12.52
C PHE A 103 -9.09 -4.13 -13.64
N VAL A 104 -9.61 -3.37 -14.60
CA VAL A 104 -8.85 -3.03 -15.82
C VAL A 104 -8.47 -1.57 -15.95
N SER A 105 -9.05 -0.68 -15.16
CA SER A 105 -8.77 0.75 -15.23
C SER A 105 -9.02 1.44 -13.91
N LYS A 106 -8.20 2.44 -13.60
CA LYS A 106 -8.43 3.34 -12.46
C LYS A 106 -9.51 4.41 -12.72
N GLU A 107 -9.88 4.61 -13.97
CA GLU A 107 -10.88 5.62 -14.36
C GLU A 107 -12.27 5.05 -14.56
N ARG A 108 -12.37 3.72 -14.72
CA ARG A 108 -13.63 3.01 -14.93
C ARG A 108 -13.77 1.91 -13.91
N GLU A 109 -14.83 1.96 -13.14
CA GLU A 109 -15.24 0.91 -12.19
C GLU A 109 -15.72 -0.34 -12.96
N SER A 110 -14.81 -0.97 -13.70
CA SER A 110 -15.16 -2.09 -14.57
C SER A 110 -14.31 -3.32 -14.27
N LEU A 111 -14.96 -4.47 -14.37
CA LEU A 111 -14.34 -5.78 -14.33
C LEU A 111 -14.29 -6.37 -15.74
N SER A 112 -13.22 -7.10 -16.03
CA SER A 112 -13.08 -7.85 -17.29
C SER A 112 -12.70 -9.30 -17.00
N ASP A 113 -13.11 -10.21 -17.88
CA ASP A 113 -12.64 -11.59 -17.84
C ASP A 113 -11.18 -11.67 -18.30
N PHE A 114 -10.43 -12.64 -17.76
CA PHE A 114 -9.04 -12.87 -18.13
C PHE A 114 -8.85 -12.99 -19.66
N LYS A 115 -9.74 -13.70 -20.33
CA LYS A 115 -9.70 -13.91 -21.80
C LYS A 115 -9.84 -12.62 -22.62
N ASP A 116 -10.44 -11.57 -22.04
CA ASP A 116 -10.73 -10.31 -22.71
C ASP A 116 -9.67 -9.23 -22.39
N LEU A 117 -8.63 -9.57 -21.61
CA LEU A 117 -7.57 -8.65 -21.24
C LEU A 117 -6.68 -8.34 -22.45
N LYS A 118 -6.46 -7.05 -22.69
CA LYS A 118 -5.54 -6.56 -23.75
C LYS A 118 -4.08 -6.55 -23.31
N ILE A 119 -3.84 -6.47 -22.00
CA ILE A 119 -2.53 -6.40 -21.38
C ILE A 119 -2.45 -7.47 -20.30
N ALA A 120 -1.34 -8.20 -20.23
CA ALA A 120 -1.12 -9.21 -19.19
C ALA A 120 -0.97 -8.56 -17.81
N PRO A 121 -1.60 -9.12 -16.76
CA PRO A 121 -1.41 -8.65 -15.40
C PRO A 121 0.04 -8.78 -14.94
N LYS A 122 0.53 -7.77 -14.23
CA LYS A 122 1.83 -7.79 -13.55
C LYS A 122 1.63 -7.77 -12.04
N ASP A 123 2.60 -8.32 -11.32
CA ASP A 123 2.63 -8.24 -9.87
C ASP A 123 2.87 -6.80 -9.39
N PHE A 124 2.44 -6.51 -8.16
CA PHE A 124 2.77 -5.25 -7.50
C PHE A 124 4.25 -5.21 -7.17
N MET A 125 4.85 -4.06 -7.41
CA MET A 125 6.25 -3.80 -7.09
C MET A 125 6.41 -2.46 -6.39
N LEU A 126 7.29 -2.44 -5.39
CA LEU A 126 7.71 -1.17 -4.81
C LEU A 126 8.68 -0.48 -5.78
N PRO A 127 8.44 0.77 -6.16
CA PRO A 127 9.36 1.51 -7.00
C PRO A 127 10.67 1.79 -6.25
N SER A 128 11.79 1.88 -6.96
CA SER A 128 13.08 2.26 -6.37
C SER A 128 13.11 3.73 -5.93
N PHE A 129 12.29 4.56 -6.56
CA PHE A 129 12.12 5.97 -6.25
C PHE A 129 10.65 6.30 -6.02
N LEU A 130 10.33 6.99 -4.92
CA LEU A 130 8.97 7.37 -4.58
C LEU A 130 8.54 8.63 -5.36
N GLU A 131 7.67 8.45 -6.33
CA GLU A 131 7.07 9.54 -7.12
C GLU A 131 5.87 10.13 -6.36
N LYS A 132 6.13 11.08 -5.47
CA LYS A 132 5.12 11.68 -4.59
C LYS A 132 3.96 12.33 -5.34
N ASP A 133 4.18 12.80 -6.56
CA ASP A 133 3.16 13.48 -7.39
C ASP A 133 2.00 12.55 -7.79
N LYS A 134 2.20 11.24 -7.75
CA LYS A 134 1.14 10.24 -8.00
C LYS A 134 0.17 10.08 -6.84
N PHE A 135 0.51 10.58 -5.66
CA PHE A 135 -0.25 10.38 -4.43
C PHE A 135 -1.00 11.64 -4.03
N THR A 136 -2.16 11.45 -3.41
CA THR A 136 -2.99 12.53 -2.88
C THR A 136 -3.41 12.22 -1.44
N GLN A 137 -3.96 13.21 -0.75
CA GLN A 137 -4.57 13.04 0.56
C GLN A 137 -6.04 12.65 0.51
N LEU A 138 -6.58 12.37 -0.68
CA LEU A 138 -7.92 11.79 -0.87
C LEU A 138 -7.87 10.30 -0.58
N ASN A 139 -7.91 9.94 0.69
CA ASN A 139 -7.64 8.59 1.19
C ASN A 139 -8.89 7.70 1.28
N THR A 140 -10.01 8.12 0.74
CA THR A 140 -11.20 7.26 0.66
C THR A 140 -10.87 6.01 -0.15
N PRO A 141 -11.13 4.80 0.39
CA PRO A 141 -10.86 3.57 -0.31
C PRO A 141 -11.59 3.49 -1.67
N PHE A 142 -10.91 2.96 -2.67
CA PHE A 142 -11.46 2.80 -4.01
C PHE A 142 -12.25 1.49 -4.08
N TYR A 143 -13.50 1.54 -3.62
CA TYR A 143 -14.41 0.40 -3.60
C TYR A 143 -15.04 0.21 -4.99
N ILE A 144 -14.75 -0.94 -5.63
CA ILE A 144 -15.44 -1.39 -6.85
C ILE A 144 -16.34 -2.59 -6.52
N LEU A 145 -15.83 -3.49 -5.67
CA LEU A 145 -16.60 -4.65 -5.21
C LEU A 145 -17.54 -4.25 -4.07
N PRO A 146 -18.78 -4.82 -4.04
CA PRO A 146 -19.71 -4.59 -2.93
C PRO A 146 -19.19 -5.23 -1.64
N PRO A 147 -19.67 -4.80 -0.48
CA PRO A 147 -19.43 -5.50 0.77
C PRO A 147 -20.04 -6.90 0.71
N ILE A 148 -19.32 -7.85 1.26
CA ILE A 148 -19.76 -9.26 1.36
C ILE A 148 -20.17 -9.53 2.79
#